data_a7b1013c8e7928771ff6ea7ddce84374
#
_entry.id   a7b1013c8e7928771ff6ea7ddce84374
#
_cell.length_a   1.000
_cell.length_b   1.000
_cell.length_c   1.000
_cell.angle_alpha   90.00
_cell.angle_beta   90.00
_cell.angle_gamma   90.00
#
_symmetry.space_group_name_H-M   'P 1'
#
loop_
_entity.id
_entity.type
_entity.pdbx_description
1 polymer ?
#
loop_
_entity_poly.entity_id
_entity_poly.type
_entity_poly.pdbx_seq_one_letter_code
_entity_poly.pdbx_strand_id
1 'polypeptide(L)'
;MKQINIGVIGTGWCGGIRTETARRNPLVNEIHIAETNEIRLHEMAQLVGAKTATTNYQDLLKIDSIDAVIISATPETTHFPMARDALNAGKHVFLEKPIAIELEQADELIALAKKKNLKFTIGYSQRFNPKYAYVKKAINDGTIGKPVSILVSRHITRSLGKKIAGRVKLSPAAMESTHDLDFVFWCLEPAKPVKVYSQVNYGAMRESTGGDIPDTQWIMVTMDNGLSFVVGGGWSLPPGYPNFSSTWIEFVGTDGALMVDDSHKDVVLNTMKNGMQLPMSTMPGEQVDHIYAGPMAYETVHFIEAVAMDREVLVTGEQARQVMEVYMAADLSAETGEPVYLPLPTEMLKAANG
;
A
#
# COMPACT_ATOMS: atom_id res chain seq x y z
N MET A 1 -30.05 -3.46 4.91
CA MET A 1 -28.72 -2.86 5.08
C MET A 1 -28.73 -1.52 4.34
N LYS A 2 -28.10 -0.50 4.91
CA LYS A 2 -27.99 0.83 4.24
C LYS A 2 -27.05 0.69 3.05
N GLN A 3 -27.48 1.06 1.87
CA GLN A 3 -26.59 1.23 0.72
C GLN A 3 -25.90 2.59 0.81
N ILE A 4 -24.70 2.69 0.24
CA ILE A 4 -23.89 3.91 0.20
C ILE A 4 -23.56 4.30 -1.24
N ASN A 5 -23.28 5.57 -1.47
CA ASN A 5 -22.80 6.09 -2.72
C ASN A 5 -21.30 6.35 -2.64
N ILE A 6 -20.55 5.91 -3.64
CA ILE A 6 -19.09 5.99 -3.65
C ILE A 6 -18.58 6.90 -4.76
N GLY A 7 -17.68 7.81 -4.40
CA GLY A 7 -16.84 8.54 -5.33
C GLY A 7 -15.49 7.85 -5.49
N VAL A 8 -14.96 7.78 -6.71
CA VAL A 8 -13.59 7.31 -6.98
C VAL A 8 -12.81 8.39 -7.67
N ILE A 9 -11.66 8.74 -7.11
CA ILE A 9 -10.72 9.73 -7.64
C ILE A 9 -9.47 9.01 -8.14
N GLY A 10 -9.24 9.05 -9.46
CA GLY A 10 -8.19 8.30 -10.13
C GLY A 10 -8.60 6.85 -10.43
N THR A 11 -8.74 6.53 -11.70
CA THR A 11 -9.17 5.20 -12.18
C THR A 11 -8.07 4.47 -12.97
N GLY A 12 -6.82 4.75 -12.65
CA GLY A 12 -5.66 4.01 -13.14
C GLY A 12 -5.75 2.52 -12.79
N TRP A 13 -4.61 1.82 -12.76
CA TRP A 13 -4.63 0.37 -12.48
C TRP A 13 -5.30 0.04 -11.13
N CYS A 14 -4.82 0.60 -10.03
CA CYS A 14 -5.40 0.34 -8.70
C CYS A 14 -6.84 0.85 -8.59
N GLY A 15 -7.08 2.10 -9.00
CA GLY A 15 -8.40 2.70 -8.92
C GLY A 15 -9.44 2.00 -9.82
N GLY A 16 -9.03 1.46 -10.97
CA GLY A 16 -9.88 0.65 -11.83
C GLY A 16 -10.38 -0.62 -11.15
N ILE A 17 -9.46 -1.39 -10.53
CA ILE A 17 -9.80 -2.58 -9.74
C ILE A 17 -10.82 -2.25 -8.65
N ARG A 18 -10.58 -1.16 -7.90
CA ARG A 18 -11.46 -0.72 -6.82
C ARG A 18 -12.82 -0.26 -7.32
N THR A 19 -12.85 0.45 -8.45
CA THR A 19 -14.10 0.94 -9.06
C THR A 19 -14.99 -0.22 -9.50
N GLU A 20 -14.43 -1.19 -10.20
CA GLU A 20 -15.16 -2.37 -10.65
C GLU A 20 -15.61 -3.25 -9.48
N THR A 21 -14.77 -3.41 -8.46
CA THR A 21 -15.13 -4.13 -7.24
C THR A 21 -16.28 -3.43 -6.50
N ALA A 22 -16.20 -2.11 -6.33
CA ALA A 22 -17.24 -1.33 -5.66
C ALA A 22 -18.58 -1.44 -6.42
N ARG A 23 -18.56 -1.34 -7.75
CA ARG A 23 -19.78 -1.43 -8.57
C ARG A 23 -20.55 -2.73 -8.38
N ARG A 24 -19.86 -3.82 -8.08
CA ARG A 24 -20.45 -5.15 -7.90
C ARG A 24 -20.90 -5.44 -6.49
N ASN A 25 -20.53 -4.58 -5.54
CA ASN A 25 -20.90 -4.77 -4.14
C ASN A 25 -22.37 -4.37 -3.93
N PRO A 26 -23.23 -5.24 -3.37
CA PRO A 26 -24.64 -4.95 -3.17
C PRO A 26 -24.92 -3.82 -2.17
N LEU A 27 -23.93 -3.41 -1.39
CA LEU A 27 -24.01 -2.26 -0.49
C LEU A 27 -23.76 -0.93 -1.19
N VAL A 28 -23.36 -0.93 -2.48
CA VAL A 28 -23.14 0.29 -3.26
C VAL A 28 -24.33 0.54 -4.16
N ASN A 29 -24.91 1.74 -4.01
CA ASN A 29 -26.05 2.19 -4.81
C ASN A 29 -25.58 2.94 -6.07
N GLU A 30 -24.76 3.97 -5.92
CA GLU A 30 -24.25 4.79 -7.03
C GLU A 30 -22.73 4.86 -7.00
N ILE A 31 -22.11 4.89 -8.20
CA ILE A 31 -20.70 5.17 -8.40
C ILE A 31 -20.55 6.51 -9.13
N HIS A 32 -19.65 7.33 -8.62
CA HIS A 32 -19.25 8.61 -9.21
C HIS A 32 -17.74 8.59 -9.46
N ILE A 33 -17.26 9.12 -10.57
CA ILE A 33 -15.85 9.01 -10.99
C ILE A 33 -15.27 10.39 -11.28
N ALA A 34 -14.05 10.61 -10.78
CA ALA A 34 -13.19 11.72 -11.21
C ALA A 34 -11.86 11.15 -11.74
N GLU A 35 -11.54 11.46 -13.00
CA GLU A 35 -10.33 11.01 -13.69
C GLU A 35 -9.87 12.08 -14.69
N THR A 36 -8.62 12.49 -14.59
CA THR A 36 -8.07 13.57 -15.43
C THR A 36 -7.85 13.15 -16.88
N ASN A 37 -7.62 11.88 -17.14
CA ASN A 37 -7.53 11.35 -18.50
C ASN A 37 -8.95 11.10 -19.03
N GLU A 38 -9.39 11.92 -19.98
CA GLU A 38 -10.75 11.89 -20.54
C GLU A 38 -11.11 10.55 -21.21
N ILE A 39 -10.15 9.91 -21.88
CA ILE A 39 -10.36 8.59 -22.51
C ILE A 39 -10.65 7.56 -21.42
N ARG A 40 -9.79 7.52 -20.41
CA ARG A 40 -9.95 6.59 -19.29
C ARG A 40 -11.21 6.86 -18.48
N LEU A 41 -11.55 8.15 -18.28
CA LEU A 41 -12.80 8.56 -17.63
C LEU A 41 -14.02 7.98 -18.37
N HIS A 42 -14.07 8.15 -19.68
CA HIS A 42 -15.18 7.67 -20.50
C HIS A 42 -15.30 6.15 -20.49
N GLU A 43 -14.19 5.43 -20.70
CA GLU A 43 -14.14 3.98 -20.64
C GLU A 43 -14.65 3.44 -19.31
N MET A 44 -14.12 3.96 -18.20
CA MET A 44 -14.49 3.48 -16.87
C MET A 44 -15.95 3.85 -16.53
N ALA A 45 -16.39 5.06 -16.87
CA ALA A 45 -17.77 5.49 -16.63
C ALA A 45 -18.78 4.60 -17.35
N GLN A 46 -18.50 4.23 -18.60
CA GLN A 46 -19.32 3.31 -19.36
C GLN A 46 -19.30 1.89 -18.76
N LEU A 47 -18.11 1.39 -18.41
CA LEU A 47 -17.93 0.04 -17.87
C LEU A 47 -18.73 -0.20 -16.59
N VAL A 48 -18.75 0.77 -15.68
CA VAL A 48 -19.40 0.61 -14.36
C VAL A 48 -20.79 1.28 -14.29
N GLY A 49 -21.22 1.97 -15.35
CA GLY A 49 -22.47 2.72 -15.33
C GLY A 49 -22.42 3.85 -14.31
N ALA A 50 -21.36 4.66 -14.33
CA ALA A 50 -21.18 5.75 -13.37
C ALA A 50 -22.31 6.77 -13.48
N LYS A 51 -22.83 7.22 -12.33
CA LYS A 51 -23.85 8.25 -12.22
C LYS A 51 -23.34 9.62 -12.66
N THR A 52 -22.10 9.92 -12.29
CA THR A 52 -21.38 11.14 -12.64
C THR A 52 -19.95 10.79 -13.03
N ALA A 53 -19.47 11.44 -14.10
CA ALA A 53 -18.09 11.36 -14.54
C ALA A 53 -17.56 12.79 -14.76
N THR A 54 -16.41 13.13 -14.18
CA THR A 54 -15.81 14.47 -14.25
C THR A 54 -14.30 14.39 -14.33
N THR A 55 -13.67 15.39 -14.92
CA THR A 55 -12.20 15.51 -14.89
C THR A 55 -11.68 16.24 -13.64
N ASN A 56 -12.57 16.84 -12.85
CA ASN A 56 -12.24 17.61 -11.66
C ASN A 56 -12.80 16.93 -10.39
N TYR A 57 -11.94 16.39 -9.53
CA TYR A 57 -12.35 15.74 -8.29
C TYR A 57 -13.12 16.66 -7.33
N GLN A 58 -12.88 17.97 -7.37
CA GLN A 58 -13.58 18.94 -6.51
C GLN A 58 -15.08 19.01 -6.84
N ASP A 59 -15.44 18.80 -8.11
CA ASP A 59 -16.85 18.75 -8.49
C ASP A 59 -17.52 17.46 -8.01
N LEU A 60 -16.78 16.36 -7.97
CA LEU A 60 -17.26 15.11 -7.34
C LEU A 60 -17.51 15.31 -5.84
N LEU A 61 -16.63 16.01 -5.13
CA LEU A 61 -16.77 16.25 -3.68
C LEU A 61 -17.97 17.14 -3.32
N LYS A 62 -18.48 17.95 -4.24
CA LYS A 62 -19.68 18.79 -4.06
C LYS A 62 -20.99 18.00 -4.09
N ILE A 63 -20.95 16.72 -4.49
CA ILE A 63 -22.13 15.86 -4.53
C ILE A 63 -22.47 15.41 -3.12
N ASP A 64 -23.52 15.95 -2.54
CA ASP A 64 -23.92 15.69 -1.14
C ASP A 64 -24.24 14.22 -0.90
N SER A 65 -24.81 13.53 -1.89
CA SER A 65 -25.25 12.15 -1.76
C SER A 65 -24.10 11.14 -1.68
N ILE A 66 -22.85 11.52 -1.99
CA ILE A 66 -21.67 10.63 -1.83
C ILE A 66 -21.39 10.46 -0.34
N ASP A 67 -21.35 9.22 0.14
CA ASP A 67 -21.01 8.87 1.53
C ASP A 67 -19.49 8.69 1.71
N ALA A 68 -18.82 8.08 0.74
CA ALA A 68 -17.40 7.72 0.83
C ALA A 68 -16.64 7.94 -0.48
N VAL A 69 -15.32 8.19 -0.35
CA VAL A 69 -14.44 8.42 -1.49
C VAL A 69 -13.25 7.46 -1.44
N ILE A 70 -12.93 6.84 -2.57
CA ILE A 70 -11.72 6.05 -2.80
C ILE A 70 -10.76 6.90 -3.63
N ILE A 71 -9.56 7.18 -3.09
CA ILE A 71 -8.53 8.00 -3.72
C ILE A 71 -7.37 7.11 -4.15
N SER A 72 -7.20 6.97 -5.47
CA SER A 72 -6.14 6.17 -6.11
C SER A 72 -5.40 6.98 -7.19
N ALA A 73 -5.24 8.28 -6.93
CA ALA A 73 -4.62 9.22 -7.84
C ALA A 73 -3.08 9.17 -7.77
N THR A 74 -2.43 9.57 -8.84
CA THR A 74 -0.96 9.76 -8.92
C THR A 74 -0.67 11.12 -9.56
N PRO A 75 0.46 11.78 -9.22
CA PRO A 75 1.53 11.34 -8.30
C PRO A 75 1.09 11.36 -6.83
N GLU A 76 1.87 10.72 -5.98
CA GLU A 76 1.60 10.54 -4.54
C GLU A 76 1.50 11.88 -3.77
N THR A 77 2.05 12.95 -4.31
CA THR A 77 1.90 14.33 -3.79
C THR A 77 0.45 14.81 -3.79
N THR A 78 -0.44 14.17 -4.56
CA THR A 78 -1.87 14.51 -4.63
C THR A 78 -2.68 13.89 -3.49
N HIS A 79 -2.14 12.92 -2.76
CA HIS A 79 -2.85 12.18 -1.72
C HIS A 79 -3.35 13.09 -0.60
N PHE A 80 -2.44 13.91 -0.03
CA PHE A 80 -2.80 14.81 1.06
C PHE A 80 -3.89 15.82 0.69
N PRO A 81 -3.75 16.67 -0.35
CA PRO A 81 -4.79 17.65 -0.67
C PRO A 81 -6.14 16.99 -0.99
N MET A 82 -6.17 15.89 -1.74
CA MET A 82 -7.41 15.21 -2.09
C MET A 82 -8.10 14.58 -0.87
N ALA A 83 -7.33 13.91 0.00
CA ALA A 83 -7.87 13.31 1.22
C ALA A 83 -8.37 14.37 2.20
N ARG A 84 -7.64 15.47 2.37
CA ARG A 84 -8.04 16.60 3.21
C ARG A 84 -9.34 17.22 2.72
N ASP A 85 -9.47 17.47 1.42
CA ASP A 85 -10.67 18.05 0.82
C ASP A 85 -11.87 17.11 0.97
N ALA A 86 -11.67 15.79 0.75
CA ALA A 86 -12.73 14.79 0.93
C ALA A 86 -13.20 14.70 2.39
N LEU A 87 -12.27 14.65 3.36
CA LEU A 87 -12.59 14.68 4.78
C LEU A 87 -13.30 15.98 5.18
N ASN A 88 -12.86 17.14 4.64
CA ASN A 88 -13.53 18.42 4.87
C ASN A 88 -14.95 18.44 4.30
N ALA A 89 -15.19 17.79 3.17
CA ALA A 89 -16.52 17.59 2.59
C ALA A 89 -17.38 16.57 3.35
N GLY A 90 -16.89 16.02 4.48
CA GLY A 90 -17.64 15.07 5.32
C GLY A 90 -17.72 13.65 4.74
N LYS A 91 -16.82 13.28 3.84
CA LYS A 91 -16.81 11.95 3.22
C LYS A 91 -15.88 11.01 3.97
N HIS A 92 -16.28 9.75 4.14
CA HIS A 92 -15.36 8.68 4.55
C HIS A 92 -14.30 8.48 3.48
N VAL A 93 -13.05 8.16 3.85
CA VAL A 93 -11.94 8.13 2.88
C VAL A 93 -11.17 6.81 2.95
N PHE A 94 -11.06 6.16 1.80
CA PHE A 94 -10.01 5.20 1.48
C PHE A 94 -8.93 5.91 0.68
N LEU A 95 -7.67 5.85 1.11
CA LEU A 95 -6.54 6.51 0.46
C LEU A 95 -5.47 5.47 0.09
N GLU A 96 -4.97 5.50 -1.15
CA GLU A 96 -3.79 4.73 -1.53
C GLU A 96 -2.56 5.13 -0.71
N LYS A 97 -1.67 4.17 -0.52
CA LYS A 97 -0.37 4.41 0.11
C LYS A 97 0.57 5.19 -0.83
N PRO A 98 1.48 5.99 -0.29
CA PRO A 98 1.63 6.37 1.12
C PRO A 98 0.50 7.32 1.56
N ILE A 99 0.26 7.37 2.88
CA ILE A 99 -0.77 8.26 3.47
C ILE A 99 -0.53 9.74 3.12
N ALA A 100 0.74 10.15 3.05
CA ALA A 100 1.21 11.48 2.68
C ALA A 100 2.69 11.40 2.28
N ILE A 101 3.31 12.53 1.96
CA ILE A 101 4.75 12.65 1.73
C ILE A 101 5.48 13.34 2.89
N GLU A 102 4.74 13.94 3.82
CA GLU A 102 5.25 14.59 5.04
C GLU A 102 4.46 14.08 6.25
N LEU A 103 5.14 13.88 7.40
CA LEU A 103 4.49 13.35 8.61
C LEU A 103 3.42 14.29 9.17
N GLU A 104 3.65 15.60 9.10
CA GLU A 104 2.67 16.60 9.52
C GLU A 104 1.37 16.52 8.70
N GLN A 105 1.46 16.21 7.41
CA GLN A 105 0.30 15.98 6.56
C GLN A 105 -0.48 14.74 7.00
N ALA A 106 0.22 13.65 7.33
CA ALA A 106 -0.41 12.45 7.86
C ALA A 106 -1.11 12.73 9.20
N ASP A 107 -0.45 13.45 10.10
CA ASP A 107 -1.00 13.84 11.41
C ASP A 107 -2.25 14.72 11.25
N GLU A 108 -2.25 15.67 10.29
CA GLU A 108 -3.42 16.50 9.97
C GLU A 108 -4.60 15.65 9.47
N LEU A 109 -4.38 14.73 8.54
CA LEU A 109 -5.44 13.86 8.01
C LEU A 109 -6.06 12.99 9.12
N ILE A 110 -5.23 12.40 9.97
CA ILE A 110 -5.68 11.56 11.09
C ILE A 110 -6.52 12.39 12.06
N ALA A 111 -6.03 13.56 12.46
CA ALA A 111 -6.73 14.45 13.37
C ALA A 111 -8.08 14.93 12.78
N LEU A 112 -8.09 15.26 11.48
CA LEU A 112 -9.29 15.70 10.78
C LEU A 112 -10.36 14.59 10.69
N ALA A 113 -9.94 13.37 10.33
CA ALA A 113 -10.84 12.22 10.27
C ALA A 113 -11.47 11.91 11.64
N LYS A 114 -10.67 11.91 12.72
CA LYS A 114 -11.15 11.75 14.11
C LYS A 114 -12.12 12.85 14.51
N LYS A 115 -11.76 14.12 14.27
CA LYS A 115 -12.59 15.28 14.63
C LYS A 115 -13.96 15.21 13.98
N LYS A 116 -14.04 14.68 12.76
CA LYS A 116 -15.29 14.58 11.99
C LYS A 116 -16.00 13.22 12.15
N ASN A 117 -15.43 12.31 12.93
CA ASN A 117 -15.93 10.93 13.11
C ASN A 117 -16.11 10.21 11.75
N LEU A 118 -15.10 10.31 10.89
CA LEU A 118 -15.10 9.68 9.57
C LEU A 118 -14.18 8.47 9.55
N LYS A 119 -14.58 7.40 8.85
CA LYS A 119 -13.71 6.27 8.57
C LYS A 119 -12.61 6.74 7.62
N PHE A 120 -11.36 6.47 8.01
CA PHE A 120 -10.16 6.80 7.23
C PHE A 120 -9.24 5.60 7.22
N THR A 121 -8.96 5.05 6.05
CA THR A 121 -8.13 3.85 5.88
C THR A 121 -7.13 4.02 4.74
N ILE A 122 -6.00 3.33 4.84
CA ILE A 122 -4.90 3.40 3.88
C ILE A 122 -4.73 2.07 3.16
N GLY A 123 -4.39 2.10 1.89
CA GLY A 123 -4.28 0.97 0.98
C GLY A 123 -3.13 0.01 1.26
N TYR A 124 -3.12 -0.67 2.40
CA TYR A 124 -2.20 -1.77 2.69
C TYR A 124 -2.87 -3.12 2.43
N SER A 125 -3.03 -3.43 1.16
CA SER A 125 -3.79 -4.59 0.66
C SER A 125 -3.27 -5.94 1.14
N GLN A 126 -2.00 -6.06 1.54
CA GLN A 126 -1.43 -7.32 2.02
C GLN A 126 -2.16 -7.88 3.25
N ARG A 127 -2.71 -7.03 4.13
CA ARG A 127 -3.50 -7.50 5.28
C ARG A 127 -4.76 -8.27 4.88
N PHE A 128 -5.21 -8.10 3.62
CA PHE A 128 -6.36 -8.77 3.04
C PHE A 128 -6.00 -10.01 2.21
N ASN A 129 -4.73 -10.40 2.20
CA ASN A 129 -4.29 -11.67 1.64
C ASN A 129 -4.46 -12.78 2.70
N PRO A 130 -5.19 -13.86 2.39
CA PRO A 130 -5.43 -14.94 3.36
C PRO A 130 -4.15 -15.56 3.94
N LYS A 131 -3.07 -15.64 3.17
CA LYS A 131 -1.77 -16.16 3.64
C LYS A 131 -1.20 -15.27 4.77
N TYR A 132 -1.22 -13.95 4.57
CA TYR A 132 -0.71 -12.98 5.55
C TYR A 132 -1.61 -12.89 6.79
N ALA A 133 -2.94 -12.93 6.58
CA ALA A 133 -3.88 -12.99 7.68
C ALA A 133 -3.70 -14.24 8.55
N TYR A 134 -3.39 -15.39 7.93
CA TYR A 134 -3.04 -16.62 8.63
C TYR A 134 -1.77 -16.46 9.48
N VAL A 135 -0.70 -15.85 8.92
CA VAL A 135 0.55 -15.59 9.66
C VAL A 135 0.27 -14.72 10.89
N LYS A 136 -0.48 -13.61 10.72
CA LYS A 136 -0.88 -12.73 11.84
C LYS A 136 -1.63 -13.54 12.92
N LYS A 137 -2.60 -14.34 12.50
CA LYS A 137 -3.38 -15.17 13.43
C LYS A 137 -2.49 -16.16 14.19
N ALA A 138 -1.63 -16.89 13.49
CA ALA A 138 -0.74 -17.88 14.08
C ALA A 138 0.25 -17.28 15.10
N ILE A 139 0.75 -16.06 14.82
CA ILE A 139 1.60 -15.32 15.77
C ILE A 139 0.80 -14.93 17.01
N ASN A 140 -0.41 -14.37 16.84
CA ASN A 140 -1.26 -13.96 17.95
C ASN A 140 -1.71 -15.14 18.83
N ASP A 141 -1.97 -16.28 18.21
CA ASP A 141 -2.35 -17.53 18.90
C ASP A 141 -1.17 -18.20 19.61
N GLY A 142 0.06 -17.68 19.45
CA GLY A 142 1.28 -18.25 20.02
C GLY A 142 1.73 -19.56 19.34
N THR A 143 1.28 -19.86 18.12
CA THR A 143 1.58 -21.12 17.42
C THR A 143 3.08 -21.38 17.24
N ILE A 144 3.86 -20.31 17.06
CA ILE A 144 5.34 -20.41 16.94
C ILE A 144 6.08 -19.95 18.20
N GLY A 145 5.37 -19.74 19.31
CA GLY A 145 5.95 -19.14 20.51
C GLY A 145 6.26 -17.65 20.30
N LYS A 146 7.30 -17.14 20.99
CA LYS A 146 7.73 -15.74 20.84
C LYS A 146 8.58 -15.59 19.58
N PRO A 147 8.29 -14.63 18.68
CA PRO A 147 9.17 -14.34 17.55
C PRO A 147 10.57 -13.94 18.02
N VAL A 148 11.61 -14.53 17.39
CA VAL A 148 13.03 -14.29 17.69
C VAL A 148 13.82 -13.86 16.45
N SER A 149 13.33 -14.15 15.25
CA SER A 149 13.93 -13.72 13.98
C SER A 149 12.84 -13.51 12.94
N ILE A 150 12.90 -12.39 12.21
CA ILE A 150 12.00 -12.11 11.11
C ILE A 150 12.80 -11.55 9.95
N LEU A 151 12.58 -12.13 8.77
CA LEU A 151 13.15 -11.67 7.51
C LEU A 151 12.07 -11.55 6.47
N VAL A 152 12.03 -10.38 5.82
CA VAL A 152 11.22 -10.16 4.61
C VAL A 152 12.14 -9.70 3.48
N SER A 153 12.06 -10.37 2.35
CA SER A 153 12.77 -9.99 1.13
C SER A 153 11.77 -9.96 -0.03
N ARG A 154 11.50 -8.76 -0.58
CA ARG A 154 10.58 -8.59 -1.69
C ARG A 154 11.16 -7.68 -2.78
N HIS A 155 11.55 -8.31 -3.88
CA HIS A 155 12.08 -7.63 -5.05
C HIS A 155 11.11 -7.67 -6.22
N ILE A 156 11.04 -6.57 -6.94
CA ILE A 156 10.10 -6.34 -8.05
C ILE A 156 10.88 -6.02 -9.33
N THR A 157 10.21 -6.04 -10.46
CA THR A 157 10.83 -5.79 -11.76
C THR A 157 11.30 -4.34 -11.92
N ARG A 158 12.44 -4.15 -12.56
CA ARG A 158 12.98 -2.82 -12.95
C ARG A 158 12.00 -2.01 -13.79
N SER A 159 11.14 -2.67 -14.56
CA SER A 159 10.12 -1.98 -15.38
C SER A 159 9.17 -1.13 -14.55
N LEU A 160 8.74 -1.65 -13.39
CA LEU A 160 7.91 -0.89 -12.46
C LEU A 160 8.70 0.23 -11.80
N GLY A 161 9.93 -0.05 -11.34
CA GLY A 161 10.80 0.96 -10.75
C GLY A 161 11.03 2.17 -11.68
N LYS A 162 11.28 1.92 -12.97
CA LYS A 162 11.41 2.99 -13.99
C LYS A 162 10.13 3.83 -14.11
N LYS A 163 8.97 3.18 -14.10
CA LYS A 163 7.68 3.88 -14.18
C LYS A 163 7.43 4.75 -12.95
N ILE A 164 7.79 4.28 -11.76
CA ILE A 164 7.65 5.02 -10.50
C ILE A 164 8.61 6.21 -10.48
N ALA A 165 9.88 5.97 -10.80
CA ALA A 165 10.93 6.99 -10.84
C ALA A 165 10.62 8.17 -11.76
N GLY A 166 9.86 7.96 -12.81
CA GLY A 166 9.45 9.00 -13.75
C GLY A 166 8.35 9.94 -13.21
N ARG A 167 7.74 9.63 -12.06
CA ARG A 167 6.62 10.43 -11.52
C ARG A 167 6.86 11.02 -10.11
N VAL A 168 7.64 10.34 -9.28
CA VAL A 168 7.91 10.76 -7.90
C VAL A 168 9.28 10.27 -7.46
N LYS A 169 9.96 11.06 -6.63
CA LYS A 169 11.23 10.69 -6.02
C LYS A 169 10.96 10.09 -4.64
N LEU A 170 10.57 8.83 -4.60
CA LEU A 170 10.40 8.07 -3.37
C LEU A 170 11.30 6.84 -3.40
N SER A 171 11.82 6.47 -2.24
CA SER A 171 12.74 5.35 -2.05
C SER A 171 12.05 3.99 -2.26
N PRO A 172 12.82 2.89 -2.43
CA PRO A 172 12.28 1.54 -2.35
C PRO A 172 11.56 1.26 -1.02
N ALA A 173 12.02 1.87 0.08
CA ALA A 173 11.36 1.76 1.37
C ALA A 173 9.94 2.33 1.35
N ALA A 174 9.78 3.56 0.84
CA ALA A 174 8.50 4.26 0.77
C ALA A 174 7.52 3.64 -0.22
N MET A 175 8.01 3.13 -1.35
CA MET A 175 7.15 2.63 -2.41
C MET A 175 6.83 1.14 -2.33
N GLU A 176 7.81 0.33 -1.92
CA GLU A 176 7.70 -1.14 -1.93
C GLU A 176 7.72 -1.75 -0.53
N SER A 177 8.81 -1.54 0.23
CA SER A 177 8.95 -2.13 1.57
C SER A 177 7.94 -1.59 2.59
N THR A 178 7.26 -0.49 2.29
CA THR A 178 6.15 0.04 3.10
C THR A 178 5.07 -1.01 3.35
N HIS A 179 4.77 -1.86 2.38
CA HIS A 179 3.80 -2.96 2.54
C HIS A 179 4.29 -4.04 3.51
N ASP A 180 5.59 -4.33 3.46
CA ASP A 180 6.21 -5.37 4.29
C ASP A 180 6.42 -4.88 5.71
N LEU A 181 6.80 -3.61 5.89
CA LEU A 181 6.86 -2.93 7.19
C LEU A 181 5.47 -2.93 7.85
N ASP A 182 4.42 -2.55 7.11
CA ASP A 182 3.05 -2.59 7.61
C ASP A 182 2.66 -3.99 8.07
N PHE A 183 2.95 -5.00 7.27
CA PHE A 183 2.63 -6.39 7.60
C PHE A 183 3.37 -6.88 8.86
N VAL A 184 4.67 -6.62 8.98
CA VAL A 184 5.45 -7.03 10.16
C VAL A 184 4.96 -6.29 11.40
N PHE A 185 4.72 -4.98 11.34
CA PHE A 185 4.17 -4.22 12.47
C PHE A 185 2.80 -4.74 12.90
N TRP A 186 1.92 -5.02 11.93
CA TRP A 186 0.64 -5.63 12.22
C TRP A 186 0.78 -6.98 12.95
N CYS A 187 1.74 -7.81 12.55
CA CYS A 187 2.03 -9.08 13.22
C CYS A 187 2.57 -8.90 14.64
N LEU A 188 3.34 -7.84 14.90
CA LEU A 188 4.03 -7.60 16.16
C LEU A 188 3.27 -6.70 17.15
N GLU A 189 2.10 -6.18 16.79
CA GLU A 189 1.29 -5.39 17.73
C GLU A 189 1.16 -6.09 19.11
N PRO A 190 1.27 -5.33 20.21
CA PRO A 190 1.32 -3.86 20.33
C PRO A 190 2.73 -3.25 20.34
N ALA A 191 3.81 -4.02 20.07
CA ALA A 191 5.18 -3.52 20.09
C ALA A 191 5.39 -2.36 19.10
N LYS A 192 6.31 -1.44 19.45
CA LYS A 192 6.59 -0.23 18.66
C LYS A 192 8.03 -0.21 18.17
N PRO A 193 8.29 0.30 16.93
CA PRO A 193 9.66 0.51 16.47
C PRO A 193 10.34 1.64 17.25
N VAL A 194 11.63 1.43 17.62
CA VAL A 194 12.41 2.40 18.39
C VAL A 194 13.74 2.78 17.73
N LYS A 195 14.22 1.98 16.78
CA LYS A 195 15.48 2.24 16.07
C LYS A 195 15.46 1.62 14.69
N VAL A 196 15.99 2.34 13.72
CA VAL A 196 16.08 1.92 12.31
C VAL A 196 17.51 2.10 11.82
N TYR A 197 18.04 1.10 11.10
CA TYR A 197 19.27 1.19 10.32
C TYR A 197 19.00 0.73 8.91
N SER A 198 19.52 1.43 7.92
CA SER A 198 19.24 1.11 6.52
C SER A 198 20.43 1.32 5.61
N GLN A 199 20.47 0.53 4.53
CA GLN A 199 21.47 0.65 3.46
C GLN A 199 20.77 0.54 2.10
N VAL A 200 21.25 1.32 1.13
CA VAL A 200 20.80 1.29 -0.26
C VAL A 200 21.91 0.79 -1.18
N ASN A 201 21.51 0.11 -2.25
CA ASN A 201 22.43 -0.31 -3.30
C ASN A 201 22.00 0.29 -4.63
N TYR A 202 22.97 0.79 -5.38
CA TYR A 202 22.79 1.40 -6.69
C TYR A 202 23.44 0.54 -7.77
N GLY A 203 22.82 0.46 -8.93
CA GLY A 203 23.32 -0.28 -10.07
C GLY A 203 22.46 -0.06 -11.30
N ALA A 204 21.73 -1.07 -11.72
CA ALA A 204 20.98 -1.09 -12.96
C ALA A 204 19.89 0.00 -13.09
N MET A 205 19.28 0.43 -11.98
CA MET A 205 18.32 1.53 -12.00
C MET A 205 19.01 2.86 -12.32
N ARG A 206 20.11 3.17 -11.63
CA ARG A 206 20.93 4.37 -11.90
C ARG A 206 21.44 4.41 -13.35
N GLU A 207 22.00 3.30 -13.83
CA GLU A 207 22.49 3.18 -15.21
C GLU A 207 21.39 3.37 -16.25
N SER A 208 20.22 2.81 -16.02
CA SER A 208 19.14 2.77 -17.00
C SER A 208 18.22 4.00 -17.01
N THR A 209 18.19 4.77 -15.92
CA THR A 209 17.34 5.97 -15.79
C THR A 209 18.12 7.27 -15.85
N GLY A 210 19.45 7.21 -15.62
CA GLY A 210 20.30 8.40 -15.44
C GLY A 210 20.02 9.16 -14.13
N GLY A 211 19.13 8.63 -13.28
CA GLY A 211 18.74 9.24 -12.01
C GLY A 211 19.38 8.55 -10.80
N ASP A 212 19.40 9.23 -9.67
CA ASP A 212 19.92 8.69 -8.41
C ASP A 212 18.84 7.84 -7.70
N ILE A 213 18.56 6.66 -8.28
CA ILE A 213 17.51 5.75 -7.84
C ILE A 213 18.16 4.45 -7.39
N PRO A 214 17.97 4.03 -6.12
CA PRO A 214 18.47 2.75 -5.66
C PRO A 214 17.76 1.57 -6.32
N ASP A 215 18.51 0.49 -6.54
CA ASP A 215 17.93 -0.81 -6.96
C ASP A 215 17.26 -1.51 -5.79
N THR A 216 17.88 -1.44 -4.60
CA THR A 216 17.41 -2.11 -3.38
C THR A 216 17.68 -1.27 -2.15
N GLN A 217 16.86 -1.48 -1.13
CA GLN A 217 17.04 -0.95 0.21
C GLN A 217 16.81 -2.04 1.24
N TRP A 218 17.74 -2.19 2.18
CA TRP A 218 17.67 -3.11 3.31
C TRP A 218 17.50 -2.33 4.59
N ILE A 219 16.51 -2.70 5.39
CA ILE A 219 16.06 -1.97 6.56
C ILE A 219 16.07 -2.90 7.75
N MET A 220 16.84 -2.61 8.77
CA MET A 220 16.80 -3.29 10.06
C MET A 220 16.03 -2.42 11.06
N VAL A 221 14.99 -2.98 11.65
CA VAL A 221 14.16 -2.29 12.66
C VAL A 221 14.31 -2.99 14.00
N THR A 222 14.54 -2.22 15.08
CA THR A 222 14.49 -2.70 16.46
C THR A 222 13.21 -2.22 17.12
N MET A 223 12.49 -3.14 17.76
CA MET A 223 11.27 -2.90 18.49
C MET A 223 11.55 -2.59 19.99
N ASP A 224 10.60 -1.99 20.67
CA ASP A 224 10.67 -1.65 22.10
C ASP A 224 10.80 -2.86 23.03
N ASN A 225 10.37 -4.03 22.60
CA ASN A 225 10.52 -5.31 23.30
C ASN A 225 11.88 -6.00 23.05
N GLY A 226 12.80 -5.34 22.31
CA GLY A 226 14.14 -5.83 22.00
C GLY A 226 14.24 -6.73 20.74
N LEU A 227 13.13 -7.13 20.13
CA LEU A 227 13.15 -7.87 18.86
C LEU A 227 13.69 -6.97 17.75
N SER A 228 14.57 -7.52 16.91
CA SER A 228 14.99 -6.86 15.66
C SER A 228 14.60 -7.73 14.47
N PHE A 229 14.25 -7.07 13.37
CA PHE A 229 13.91 -7.73 12.11
C PHE A 229 14.48 -6.98 10.91
N VAL A 230 14.49 -7.66 9.75
CA VAL A 230 15.01 -7.09 8.50
C VAL A 230 13.94 -7.16 7.42
N VAL A 231 13.76 -6.04 6.72
CA VAL A 231 12.97 -5.94 5.50
C VAL A 231 13.87 -5.46 4.36
N GLY A 232 13.93 -6.21 3.27
CA GLY A 232 14.64 -5.85 2.06
C GLY A 232 13.70 -5.78 0.86
N GLY A 233 13.82 -4.74 0.06
CA GLY A 233 12.99 -4.58 -1.12
C GLY A 233 13.57 -3.66 -2.17
N GLY A 234 12.90 -3.59 -3.31
CA GLY A 234 13.26 -2.69 -4.40
C GLY A 234 13.03 -3.26 -5.78
N TRP A 235 13.65 -2.65 -6.76
CA TRP A 235 13.42 -2.87 -8.19
C TRP A 235 14.62 -3.56 -8.87
N SER A 236 15.07 -4.68 -8.31
CA SER A 236 16.30 -5.35 -8.75
C SER A 236 16.08 -6.41 -9.84
N LEU A 237 14.86 -6.94 -9.99
CA LEU A 237 14.62 -8.05 -10.92
C LEU A 237 14.75 -7.60 -12.39
N PRO A 238 15.52 -8.37 -13.21
CA PRO A 238 15.73 -8.05 -14.62
C PRO A 238 14.42 -8.20 -15.44
N PRO A 239 14.33 -7.56 -16.61
CA PRO A 239 13.14 -7.62 -17.46
C PRO A 239 12.71 -9.03 -17.89
N GLY A 240 13.65 -9.96 -17.94
CA GLY A 240 13.38 -11.36 -18.28
C GLY A 240 13.04 -12.26 -17.08
N TYR A 241 12.89 -11.70 -15.88
CA TYR A 241 12.48 -12.47 -14.73
C TYR A 241 11.06 -13.02 -14.93
N PRO A 242 10.81 -14.31 -14.69
CA PRO A 242 9.56 -14.96 -15.11
C PRO A 242 8.32 -14.50 -14.33
N ASN A 243 8.51 -13.76 -13.24
CA ASN A 243 7.44 -13.30 -12.38
C ASN A 243 7.54 -11.78 -12.10
N PHE A 244 6.43 -11.19 -11.62
CA PHE A 244 6.37 -9.78 -11.22
C PHE A 244 7.23 -9.47 -10.00
N SER A 245 7.25 -10.36 -9.02
CA SER A 245 8.03 -10.20 -7.79
C SER A 245 8.69 -11.51 -7.37
N SER A 246 9.73 -11.41 -6.55
CA SER A 246 10.29 -12.48 -5.76
C SER A 246 10.11 -12.11 -4.29
N THR A 247 9.28 -12.87 -3.57
CA THR A 247 8.92 -12.55 -2.18
C THR A 247 9.17 -13.74 -1.28
N TRP A 248 9.97 -13.52 -0.24
CA TRP A 248 10.24 -14.47 0.83
C TRP A 248 9.98 -13.82 2.18
N ILE A 249 9.16 -14.45 3.01
CA ILE A 249 8.83 -13.98 4.34
C ILE A 249 9.07 -15.11 5.32
N GLU A 250 9.83 -14.85 6.37
CA GLU A 250 10.15 -15.83 7.39
C GLU A 250 9.92 -15.24 8.79
N PHE A 251 9.18 -15.95 9.63
CA PHE A 251 9.04 -15.68 11.05
C PHE A 251 9.51 -16.93 11.82
N VAL A 252 10.57 -16.80 12.59
CA VAL A 252 11.06 -17.85 13.49
C VAL A 252 10.72 -17.45 14.91
N GLY A 253 10.10 -18.34 15.64
CA GLY A 253 9.77 -18.21 17.05
C GLY A 253 10.45 -19.24 17.90
N THR A 254 10.21 -19.21 19.22
CA THR A 254 10.79 -20.17 20.18
C THR A 254 10.31 -21.61 19.98
N ASP A 255 9.12 -21.80 19.41
CA ASP A 255 8.46 -23.10 19.33
C ASP A 255 8.16 -23.53 17.89
N GLY A 256 8.49 -22.70 16.89
CA GLY A 256 8.24 -23.02 15.49
C GLY A 256 8.63 -21.92 14.53
N ALA A 257 8.36 -22.13 13.24
CA ALA A 257 8.60 -21.15 12.19
C ALA A 257 7.45 -21.11 11.19
N LEU A 258 7.24 -19.94 10.60
CA LEU A 258 6.32 -19.69 9.49
C LEU A 258 7.12 -19.15 8.31
N MET A 259 6.85 -19.68 7.12
CA MET A 259 7.45 -19.23 5.89
C MET A 259 6.36 -18.98 4.84
N VAL A 260 6.44 -17.85 4.16
CA VAL A 260 5.64 -17.55 2.98
C VAL A 260 6.58 -17.37 1.80
N ASP A 261 6.56 -18.33 0.88
CA ASP A 261 7.18 -18.19 -0.43
C ASP A 261 6.13 -17.67 -1.40
N ASP A 262 6.12 -16.35 -1.57
CA ASP A 262 5.21 -15.67 -2.50
C ASP A 262 5.92 -15.32 -3.83
N SER A 263 6.96 -16.10 -4.17
CA SER A 263 7.68 -16.00 -5.45
C SER A 263 6.93 -16.64 -6.63
N HIS A 264 5.71 -17.09 -6.41
CA HIS A 264 4.68 -17.46 -7.40
C HIS A 264 5.00 -18.62 -8.32
N LYS A 265 4.82 -19.79 -7.79
CA LYS A 265 4.92 -21.03 -8.56
C LYS A 265 3.57 -21.73 -8.69
N ASP A 266 2.48 -20.98 -8.57
CA ASP A 266 1.13 -21.55 -8.56
C ASP A 266 0.80 -22.22 -9.89
N VAL A 267 1.13 -21.55 -11.02
CA VAL A 267 1.00 -22.12 -12.36
C VAL A 267 2.31 -21.95 -13.12
N VAL A 268 2.88 -23.04 -13.58
CA VAL A 268 4.05 -23.05 -14.47
C VAL A 268 3.58 -23.38 -15.87
N LEU A 269 3.72 -22.43 -16.80
CA LEU A 269 3.46 -22.59 -18.22
C LEU A 269 4.79 -22.74 -18.96
N ASN A 270 4.98 -23.83 -19.67
CA ASN A 270 6.13 -24.00 -20.55
C ASN A 270 5.66 -24.14 -22.00
N THR A 271 6.11 -23.24 -22.87
CA THR A 271 5.76 -23.24 -24.30
C THR A 271 7.01 -23.25 -25.18
N MET A 272 6.90 -23.83 -26.35
CA MET A 272 7.99 -23.82 -27.34
C MET A 272 8.40 -22.42 -27.77
N LYS A 273 7.48 -21.48 -27.76
CA LYS A 273 7.72 -20.10 -28.21
C LYS A 273 8.38 -19.24 -27.13
N ASN A 274 7.92 -19.34 -25.89
CA ASN A 274 8.27 -18.39 -24.82
C ASN A 274 9.02 -19.04 -23.67
N GLY A 275 9.29 -20.37 -23.74
CA GLY A 275 9.90 -21.10 -22.64
C GLY A 275 9.03 -21.16 -21.39
N MET A 276 9.67 -21.17 -20.24
CA MET A 276 8.99 -21.21 -18.93
C MET A 276 8.47 -19.83 -18.53
N GLN A 277 7.21 -19.79 -18.13
CA GLN A 277 6.50 -18.61 -17.64
C GLN A 277 5.70 -18.95 -16.39
N LEU A 278 5.48 -17.96 -15.55
CA LEU A 278 4.61 -18.03 -14.36
C LEU A 278 3.43 -17.06 -14.58
N PRO A 279 2.37 -17.50 -15.29
CA PRO A 279 1.28 -16.62 -15.73
C PRO A 279 0.38 -16.14 -14.60
N MET A 280 0.33 -16.89 -13.50
CA MET A 280 -0.42 -16.53 -12.31
C MET A 280 0.57 -16.10 -11.24
N SER A 281 0.39 -14.92 -10.71
CA SER A 281 1.14 -14.40 -9.57
C SER A 281 0.14 -13.85 -8.55
N THR A 282 0.53 -13.70 -7.29
CA THR A 282 -0.31 -13.02 -6.29
C THR A 282 -0.45 -11.52 -6.58
N MET A 283 -0.62 -11.19 -7.86
CA MET A 283 -0.87 -9.83 -8.29
C MET A 283 -2.22 -9.36 -7.74
N PRO A 284 -2.31 -8.15 -7.21
CA PRO A 284 -3.55 -7.64 -6.61
C PRO A 284 -4.72 -7.51 -7.60
N GLY A 285 -4.46 -7.63 -8.90
CA GLY A 285 -5.46 -7.51 -9.96
C GLY A 285 -5.91 -8.84 -10.58
N GLU A 286 -5.72 -9.98 -9.93
CA GLU A 286 -6.18 -11.28 -10.43
C GLU A 286 -7.70 -11.35 -10.53
N GLN A 287 -8.18 -12.04 -11.57
CA GLN A 287 -9.61 -12.19 -11.86
C GLN A 287 -9.99 -13.66 -11.98
N VAL A 288 -11.19 -13.97 -11.52
CA VAL A 288 -11.92 -15.20 -11.88
C VAL A 288 -13.07 -14.78 -12.77
N ASP A 289 -13.04 -15.20 -14.03
CA ASP A 289 -13.90 -14.67 -15.08
C ASP A 289 -13.69 -13.15 -15.21
N HIS A 290 -14.62 -12.34 -14.79
CA HIS A 290 -14.59 -10.89 -14.80
C HIS A 290 -14.60 -10.27 -13.40
N ILE A 291 -14.39 -11.06 -12.34
CA ILE A 291 -14.45 -10.63 -10.93
C ILE A 291 -13.04 -10.61 -10.35
N TYR A 292 -12.64 -9.46 -9.80
CA TYR A 292 -11.39 -9.37 -9.06
C TYR A 292 -11.45 -10.19 -7.77
N ALA A 293 -10.46 -11.07 -7.60
CA ALA A 293 -10.36 -12.01 -6.47
C ALA A 293 -9.11 -11.79 -5.61
N GLY A 294 -8.30 -10.79 -5.94
CA GLY A 294 -7.07 -10.47 -5.22
C GLY A 294 -7.28 -9.61 -3.96
N PRO A 295 -6.23 -9.38 -3.18
CA PRO A 295 -6.27 -8.63 -1.91
C PRO A 295 -6.88 -7.23 -2.03
N MET A 296 -6.67 -6.51 -3.14
CA MET A 296 -7.25 -5.19 -3.36
C MET A 296 -8.79 -5.21 -3.45
N ALA A 297 -9.36 -6.28 -3.98
CA ALA A 297 -10.80 -6.45 -4.02
C ALA A 297 -11.36 -6.65 -2.60
N TYR A 298 -10.76 -7.51 -1.79
CA TYR A 298 -11.16 -7.73 -0.40
C TYR A 298 -11.02 -6.48 0.46
N GLU A 299 -9.94 -5.73 0.28
CA GLU A 299 -9.72 -4.44 0.94
C GLU A 299 -10.81 -3.43 0.59
N THR A 300 -11.21 -3.34 -0.68
CA THR A 300 -12.28 -2.47 -1.14
C THR A 300 -13.63 -2.87 -0.54
N VAL A 301 -13.94 -4.17 -0.54
CA VAL A 301 -15.16 -4.70 0.10
C VAL A 301 -15.18 -4.37 1.59
N HIS A 302 -14.05 -4.57 2.30
CA HIS A 302 -13.93 -4.24 3.71
C HIS A 302 -14.22 -2.75 4.00
N PHE A 303 -13.68 -1.83 3.20
CA PHE A 303 -13.95 -0.40 3.36
C PHE A 303 -15.44 -0.07 3.16
N ILE A 304 -16.05 -0.64 2.11
CA ILE A 304 -17.48 -0.47 1.84
C ILE A 304 -18.31 -0.96 3.03
N GLU A 305 -18.00 -2.13 3.57
CA GLU A 305 -18.67 -2.68 4.75
C GLU A 305 -18.43 -1.83 6.01
N ALA A 306 -17.19 -1.34 6.21
CA ALA A 306 -16.87 -0.48 7.35
C ALA A 306 -17.72 0.80 7.35
N VAL A 307 -17.96 1.38 6.17
CA VAL A 307 -18.81 2.58 6.04
C VAL A 307 -20.31 2.21 6.17
N ALA A 308 -20.78 1.22 5.41
CA ALA A 308 -22.22 0.88 5.34
C ALA A 308 -22.76 0.30 6.65
N MET A 309 -21.93 -0.39 7.44
CA MET A 309 -22.31 -1.11 8.67
C MET A 309 -21.71 -0.48 9.93
N ASP A 310 -21.03 0.67 9.81
CA ASP A 310 -20.31 1.35 10.90
C ASP A 310 -19.33 0.44 11.66
N ARG A 311 -18.52 -0.32 10.92
CA ARG A 311 -17.45 -1.15 11.47
C ARG A 311 -16.13 -0.41 11.52
N GLU A 312 -15.21 -0.86 12.37
CA GLU A 312 -13.83 -0.36 12.37
C GLU A 312 -13.08 -0.79 11.10
N VAL A 313 -12.17 0.07 10.64
CA VAL A 313 -11.27 -0.25 9.53
C VAL A 313 -10.08 -1.08 10.01
N LEU A 314 -9.63 -2.03 9.19
CA LEU A 314 -8.51 -2.91 9.54
C LEU A 314 -7.16 -2.20 9.50
N VAL A 315 -7.03 -1.18 8.65
CA VAL A 315 -5.81 -0.36 8.51
C VAL A 315 -6.16 1.05 8.95
N THR A 316 -5.57 1.51 10.04
CA THR A 316 -5.81 2.88 10.54
C THR A 316 -4.80 3.87 10.01
N GLY A 317 -5.14 5.16 10.04
CA GLY A 317 -4.20 6.23 9.70
C GLY A 317 -2.96 6.23 10.59
N GLU A 318 -3.11 5.92 11.90
CA GLU A 318 -2.01 5.87 12.85
C GLU A 318 -1.02 4.75 12.55
N GLN A 319 -1.52 3.57 12.14
CA GLN A 319 -0.66 2.47 11.71
C GLN A 319 0.10 2.85 10.45
N ALA A 320 -0.56 3.46 9.48
CA ALA A 320 0.08 3.94 8.24
C ALA A 320 1.11 5.06 8.51
N ARG A 321 0.81 5.98 9.43
CA ARG A 321 1.74 7.02 9.88
C ARG A 321 2.98 6.43 10.56
N GLN A 322 2.82 5.38 11.38
CA GLN A 322 3.95 4.66 11.99
C GLN A 322 4.85 4.03 10.91
N VAL A 323 4.28 3.40 9.89
CA VAL A 323 5.03 2.84 8.76
C VAL A 323 5.78 3.94 8.02
N MET A 324 5.10 5.07 7.77
CA MET A 324 5.70 6.24 7.12
C MET A 324 6.91 6.76 7.89
N GLU A 325 6.83 6.93 9.20
CA GLU A 325 7.93 7.38 10.03
C GLU A 325 9.14 6.44 9.95
N VAL A 326 8.89 5.13 9.90
CA VAL A 326 9.96 4.12 9.80
C VAL A 326 10.65 4.16 8.44
N TYR A 327 9.93 4.27 7.32
CA TYR A 327 10.61 4.36 6.03
C TYR A 327 11.35 5.70 5.85
N MET A 328 10.85 6.80 6.41
CA MET A 328 11.59 8.08 6.44
C MET A 328 12.86 7.97 7.29
N ALA A 329 12.79 7.32 8.44
CA ALA A 329 13.98 7.01 9.26
C ALA A 329 14.96 6.10 8.52
N ALA A 330 14.48 5.16 7.71
CA ALA A 330 15.32 4.29 6.88
C ALA A 330 16.03 5.08 5.78
N ASP A 331 15.35 6.03 5.15
CA ASP A 331 15.95 6.90 4.14
C ASP A 331 17.04 7.79 4.76
N LEU A 332 16.77 8.41 5.91
CA LEU A 332 17.74 9.19 6.66
C LEU A 332 18.95 8.35 7.10
N SER A 333 18.70 7.12 7.58
CA SER A 333 19.76 6.19 7.96
C SER A 333 20.66 5.80 6.79
N ALA A 334 20.06 5.57 5.61
CA ALA A 334 20.81 5.25 4.40
C ALA A 334 21.65 6.44 3.90
N GLU A 335 21.18 7.66 4.08
CA GLU A 335 21.87 8.89 3.72
C GLU A 335 23.06 9.18 4.67
N THR A 336 22.85 9.05 5.97
CA THR A 336 23.84 9.37 6.99
C THR A 336 24.83 8.24 7.30
N GLY A 337 24.44 7.00 7.01
CA GLY A 337 25.19 5.79 7.39
C GLY A 337 25.02 5.41 8.88
N GLU A 338 24.18 6.13 9.62
CA GLU A 338 24.01 5.98 11.07
C GLU A 338 22.62 5.44 11.43
N PRO A 339 22.48 4.76 12.58
CA PRO A 339 21.16 4.37 13.08
C PRO A 339 20.32 5.59 13.47
N VAL A 340 19.03 5.55 13.14
CA VAL A 340 18.05 6.58 13.49
C VAL A 340 17.12 6.08 14.58
N TYR A 341 16.92 6.89 15.63
CA TYR A 341 16.03 6.57 16.74
C TYR A 341 14.65 7.19 16.54
N LEU A 342 13.62 6.49 17.00
CA LEU A 342 12.23 6.90 16.89
C LEU A 342 11.66 7.28 18.28
N PRO A 343 10.71 8.23 18.34
CA PRO A 343 10.14 8.98 17.21
C PRO A 343 11.16 9.93 16.56
N LEU A 344 10.97 10.24 15.28
CA LEU A 344 11.82 11.19 14.55
C LEU A 344 11.74 12.57 15.22
N PRO A 345 12.88 13.23 15.52
CA PRO A 345 12.90 14.61 16.01
C PRO A 345 12.23 15.56 15.03
N THR A 346 11.41 16.48 15.51
CA THR A 346 10.67 17.47 14.68
C THR A 346 11.60 18.29 13.77
N GLU A 347 12.85 18.52 14.18
CA GLU A 347 13.86 19.25 13.41
C GLU A 347 14.33 18.47 12.16
N MET A 348 14.38 17.14 12.23
CA MET A 348 14.79 16.28 11.13
C MET A 348 13.68 16.10 10.07
N LEU A 349 12.42 16.31 10.44
CA LEU A 349 11.28 16.24 9.52
C LEU A 349 11.33 17.34 8.44
N LYS A 350 11.99 18.46 8.74
CA LYS A 350 12.12 19.61 7.82
C LYS A 350 13.34 19.52 6.90
N ALA A 351 14.35 18.75 7.26
CA ALA A 351 15.59 18.63 6.49
C ALA A 351 15.48 17.66 5.29
N ALA A 352 14.58 16.69 5.34
CA ALA A 352 14.37 15.72 4.27
C ALA A 352 13.61 16.29 3.04
N ASN A 353 13.13 17.53 3.14
CA ASN A 353 12.31 18.21 2.13
C ASN A 353 13.04 19.40 1.43
N GLY A 354 14.36 19.53 1.60
CA GLY A 354 15.20 20.57 1.01
C GLY A 354 15.90 20.16 -0.29
#